data_fbbd763b0b0f9c79e4f9697fca5a8368
#
_entry.id   fbbd763b0b0f9c79e4f9697fca5a8368
#
_cell.length_a   1.000
_cell.length_b   1.000
_cell.length_c   1.000
_cell.angle_alpha   90.00
_cell.angle_beta   90.00
_cell.angle_gamma   90.00
#
_symmetry.space_group_name_H-M   'P 1'
#
loop_
_entity.id
_entity.type
_entity.pdbx_description
1 polymer ?
#
loop_
_entity_poly.entity_id
_entity_poly.type
_entity_poly.pdbx_seq_one_letter_code
_entity_poly.pdbx_strand_id
1 'polypeptide(L)'
;EQNPVTGITERVVVEHKQEYHPQIVITDDHQEVVGIYSIPAGAHILVKDKQLVNAGDLVAKIPRVAGKTRDITGGLPRVAELFEARRPKDPAIISEIDGFVEFGEARKGQRTIIVRSQTEMIKEYALPHGKHPNVYKGDRVVAGQQLTDGPVVPQDILRVCGDKVLQEYLLNEIQEVYRLQGVRINDKHIELIILQMLKKVKIEDAGDTEFLVGEQIDRVRFRKANQSTLKKKGKPASATPLLLAITRVSLTTESFISAASFQETTRVLTEAAASGKVDYLRGLKENVIVGHLIPAGTGLKRYDE
;
A
#
# COMPACT_ATOMS: atom_id res chain seq x y z
N GLU A 1 34.52 9.23 8.67
CA GLU A 1 34.55 8.11 9.62
C GLU A 1 35.51 7.04 9.14
N GLN A 2 36.19 6.39 10.08
CA GLN A 2 37.04 5.25 9.76
C GLN A 2 36.23 3.96 9.93
N ASN A 3 36.12 3.17 8.86
CA ASN A 3 35.39 1.91 8.91
C ASN A 3 36.13 0.92 9.82
N PRO A 4 35.52 0.43 10.91
CA PRO A 4 36.20 -0.43 11.90
C PRO A 4 36.58 -1.81 11.35
N VAL A 5 35.98 -2.25 10.23
CA VAL A 5 36.23 -3.56 9.61
C VAL A 5 37.33 -3.49 8.53
N THR A 6 37.35 -2.42 7.75
CA THR A 6 38.27 -2.27 6.59
C THR A 6 39.43 -1.30 6.84
N GLY A 7 39.39 -0.49 7.91
CA GLY A 7 40.39 0.53 8.22
C GLY A 7 40.42 1.73 7.24
N ILE A 8 39.52 1.75 6.25
CA ILE A 8 39.49 2.79 5.23
C ILE A 8 38.69 3.98 5.75
N THR A 9 39.23 5.18 5.55
CA THR A 9 38.55 6.43 5.90
C THR A 9 37.51 6.78 4.82
N GLU A 10 36.25 6.71 5.16
CA GLU A 10 35.13 7.04 4.28
C GLU A 10 34.58 8.45 4.62
N ARG A 11 34.16 9.20 3.61
CA ARG A 11 33.47 10.48 3.80
C ARG A 11 32.00 10.23 3.96
N VAL A 12 31.44 10.57 5.12
CA VAL A 12 30.02 10.41 5.43
C VAL A 12 29.35 11.77 5.39
N VAL A 13 28.19 11.82 4.76
CA VAL A 13 27.35 13.03 4.75
C VAL A 13 26.72 13.19 6.12
N VAL A 14 27.08 14.24 6.85
CA VAL A 14 26.50 14.59 8.15
C VAL A 14 25.43 15.66 7.94
N GLU A 15 24.28 15.48 8.55
CA GLU A 15 23.23 16.50 8.57
C GLU A 15 23.67 17.67 9.42
N HIS A 16 24.04 18.78 8.80
CA HIS A 16 24.44 19.99 9.48
C HIS A 16 23.40 21.07 9.24
N LYS A 17 22.66 21.46 10.31
CA LYS A 17 21.70 22.59 10.37
C LYS A 17 21.00 22.87 9.03
N GLN A 18 19.83 22.52 8.88
CA GLN A 18 18.76 22.75 7.87
C GLN A 18 18.99 23.71 6.66
N GLU A 19 20.17 24.31 6.52
CA GLU A 19 20.51 25.29 5.48
C GLU A 19 21.29 24.71 4.30
N TYR A 20 21.87 23.51 4.46
CA TYR A 20 22.73 22.91 3.43
C TYR A 20 22.11 21.61 2.90
N HIS A 21 21.92 21.56 1.59
CA HIS A 21 21.46 20.37 0.90
C HIS A 21 22.64 19.66 0.26
N PRO A 22 23.11 18.53 0.80
CA PRO A 22 24.21 17.80 0.22
C PRO A 22 23.84 17.26 -1.16
N GLN A 23 24.63 17.59 -2.16
CA GLN A 23 24.41 17.14 -3.53
C GLN A 23 25.73 16.85 -4.24
N ILE A 24 25.74 15.90 -5.16
CA ILE A 24 26.82 15.67 -6.10
C ILE A 24 26.43 16.31 -7.42
N VAL A 25 27.29 17.19 -7.92
CA VAL A 25 27.12 17.83 -9.21
C VAL A 25 28.12 17.19 -10.19
N ILE A 26 27.62 16.67 -11.29
CA ILE A 26 28.44 16.14 -12.38
C ILE A 26 28.49 17.19 -13.48
N THR A 27 29.70 17.57 -13.83
CA THR A 27 29.96 18.56 -14.90
C THR A 27 30.73 17.93 -16.02
N ASP A 28 30.53 18.41 -17.23
CA ASP A 28 31.31 18.04 -18.41
C ASP A 28 32.67 18.82 -18.44
N ASP A 29 33.53 18.49 -19.40
CA ASP A 29 34.83 19.13 -19.62
C ASP A 29 34.75 20.67 -19.82
N HIS A 30 33.57 21.15 -20.24
CA HIS A 30 33.25 22.58 -20.38
C HIS A 30 32.67 23.24 -19.13
N GLN A 31 32.66 22.52 -17.97
CA GLN A 31 32.04 22.95 -16.70
C GLN A 31 30.52 23.14 -16.77
N GLU A 32 29.86 22.62 -17.81
CA GLU A 32 28.41 22.60 -17.86
C GLU A 32 27.89 21.50 -16.95
N VAL A 33 26.79 21.77 -16.25
CA VAL A 33 26.18 20.81 -15.32
C VAL A 33 25.40 19.76 -16.11
N VAL A 34 25.89 18.52 -16.12
CA VAL A 34 25.25 17.36 -16.77
C VAL A 34 24.18 16.74 -15.86
N GLY A 35 24.41 16.76 -14.54
CA GLY A 35 23.45 16.22 -13.59
C GLY A 35 23.70 16.65 -12.17
N ILE A 36 22.61 16.77 -11.39
CA ILE A 36 22.64 17.10 -9.96
C ILE A 36 21.92 15.98 -9.21
N TYR A 37 22.61 15.35 -8.26
CA TYR A 37 22.08 14.25 -7.47
C TYR A 37 22.09 14.62 -6.00
N SER A 38 20.91 14.76 -5.40
CA SER A 38 20.77 14.99 -3.96
C SER A 38 21.16 13.75 -3.18
N ILE A 39 21.94 13.91 -2.12
CA ILE A 39 22.44 12.81 -1.31
C ILE A 39 21.87 12.93 0.09
N PRO A 40 21.23 11.87 0.63
CA PRO A 40 20.72 11.91 1.99
C PRO A 40 21.84 11.88 3.04
N ALA A 41 21.56 12.40 4.22
CA ALA A 41 22.43 12.26 5.38
C ALA A 41 22.70 10.76 5.68
N GLY A 42 23.93 10.46 6.10
CA GLY A 42 24.39 9.08 6.34
C GLY A 42 24.88 8.36 5.08
N ALA A 43 24.83 8.96 3.91
CA ALA A 43 25.43 8.40 2.71
C ALA A 43 26.96 8.50 2.75
N HIS A 44 27.63 7.44 2.28
CA HIS A 44 29.09 7.41 2.15
C HIS A 44 29.47 7.79 0.72
N ILE A 45 30.26 8.84 0.58
CA ILE A 45 30.75 9.33 -0.72
C ILE A 45 32.01 8.54 -1.07
N LEU A 46 32.02 7.89 -2.23
CA LEU A 46 33.11 7.05 -2.71
C LEU A 46 34.08 7.82 -3.62
N VAL A 47 33.64 8.91 -4.21
CA VAL A 47 34.40 9.72 -5.16
C VAL A 47 35.07 10.91 -4.46
N LYS A 48 36.19 11.37 -5.01
CA LYS A 48 36.87 12.59 -4.59
C LYS A 48 36.32 13.77 -5.39
N ASP A 49 36.51 14.97 -4.83
CA ASP A 49 36.16 16.19 -5.56
C ASP A 49 36.98 16.29 -6.86
N LYS A 50 36.32 16.67 -7.96
CA LYS A 50 36.88 16.74 -9.32
C LYS A 50 37.43 15.43 -9.86
N GLN A 51 36.94 14.29 -9.38
CA GLN A 51 37.28 12.99 -9.94
C GLN A 51 36.49 12.73 -11.21
N LEU A 52 37.16 12.24 -12.26
CA LEU A 52 36.51 11.74 -13.47
C LEU A 52 35.67 10.50 -13.15
N VAL A 53 34.42 10.49 -13.60
CA VAL A 53 33.48 9.38 -13.45
C VAL A 53 32.86 9.03 -14.79
N ASN A 54 32.66 7.75 -15.03
CA ASN A 54 31.99 7.24 -16.22
C ASN A 54 30.54 6.84 -15.90
N ALA A 55 29.72 6.73 -16.93
CA ALA A 55 28.36 6.23 -16.77
C ALA A 55 28.39 4.81 -16.19
N GLY A 56 27.71 4.61 -15.05
CA GLY A 56 27.69 3.34 -14.31
C GLY A 56 28.63 3.28 -13.11
N ASP A 57 29.51 4.27 -12.91
CA ASP A 57 30.38 4.32 -11.73
C ASP A 57 29.59 4.62 -10.46
N LEU A 58 29.98 3.94 -9.37
CA LEU A 58 29.34 4.13 -8.07
C LEU A 58 29.88 5.36 -7.37
N VAL A 59 29.11 6.44 -7.32
CA VAL A 59 29.53 7.73 -6.74
C VAL A 59 29.26 7.85 -5.25
N ALA A 60 28.19 7.23 -4.76
CA ALA A 60 27.85 7.17 -3.35
C ALA A 60 27.16 5.85 -3.00
N LYS A 61 27.34 5.38 -1.77
CA LYS A 61 26.60 4.24 -1.23
C LYS A 61 25.85 4.70 0.02
N ILE A 62 24.62 4.28 0.16
CA ILE A 62 23.87 4.43 1.40
C ILE A 62 24.03 3.09 2.10
N PRO A 63 24.83 3.00 3.22
CA PRO A 63 24.85 1.77 3.98
C PRO A 63 23.42 1.53 4.42
N ARG A 64 22.85 0.39 4.06
CA ARG A 64 21.67 -0.10 4.76
C ARG A 64 22.12 -0.30 6.20
N VAL A 65 21.95 0.72 7.03
CA VAL A 65 21.98 0.54 8.47
C VAL A 65 20.92 -0.52 8.66
N ALA A 66 21.37 -1.73 9.00
CA ALA A 66 20.48 -2.76 9.51
C ALA A 66 19.84 -2.07 10.70
N GLY A 67 18.63 -1.51 10.44
CA GLY A 67 18.03 -0.53 11.32
C GLY A 67 17.94 -1.13 12.69
N LYS A 68 18.62 -0.52 13.64
CA LYS A 68 18.26 -0.65 15.03
C LYS A 68 16.75 -0.47 15.06
N THR A 69 16.05 -1.59 15.30
CA THR A 69 14.61 -1.62 15.55
C THR A 69 13.74 -0.93 14.47
N ARG A 70 13.79 -1.37 13.22
CA ARG A 70 12.55 -1.46 12.50
C ARG A 70 11.71 -2.48 13.25
N ASP A 71 10.85 -1.92 14.08
CA ASP A 71 9.79 -2.53 14.83
C ASP A 71 9.92 -4.06 14.99
N ILE A 72 9.90 -4.53 16.23
CA ILE A 72 9.92 -5.95 16.66
C ILE A 72 8.83 -6.80 15.94
N THR A 73 7.96 -6.19 15.15
CA THR A 73 7.00 -6.77 14.20
C THR A 73 7.61 -7.18 12.84
N GLY A 74 8.94 -7.22 12.71
CA GLY A 74 9.59 -7.83 11.57
C GLY A 74 9.35 -9.35 11.53
N GLY A 75 9.03 -9.91 10.37
CA GLY A 75 8.78 -11.32 10.19
C GLY A 75 7.30 -11.69 10.04
N LEU A 76 6.90 -12.91 10.39
CA LEU A 76 5.53 -13.43 10.22
C LEU A 76 4.43 -12.55 10.82
N PRO A 77 4.59 -11.89 11.98
CA PRO A 77 3.59 -10.95 12.48
C PRO A 77 3.28 -9.81 11.52
N ARG A 78 4.28 -9.31 10.76
CA ARG A 78 4.08 -8.27 9.75
C ARG A 78 3.19 -8.75 8.60
N VAL A 79 3.33 -10.00 8.17
CA VAL A 79 2.45 -10.60 7.16
C VAL A 79 0.99 -10.62 7.63
N ALA A 80 0.78 -11.01 8.90
CA ALA A 80 -0.54 -11.01 9.50
C ALA A 80 -1.14 -9.58 9.56
N GLU A 81 -0.36 -8.57 9.92
CA GLU A 81 -0.79 -7.16 9.91
C GLU A 81 -1.20 -6.68 8.50
N LEU A 82 -0.43 -7.06 7.47
CA LEU A 82 -0.73 -6.69 6.08
C LEU A 82 -2.02 -7.34 5.60
N PHE A 83 -2.25 -8.64 5.88
CA PHE A 83 -3.49 -9.32 5.52
C PHE A 83 -4.70 -8.85 6.33
N GLU A 84 -4.49 -8.38 7.55
CA GLU A 84 -5.54 -7.75 8.35
C GLU A 84 -5.73 -6.27 8.03
N ALA A 85 -4.97 -5.73 7.08
CA ALA A 85 -4.99 -4.32 6.68
C ALA A 85 -4.94 -3.37 7.89
N ARG A 86 -4.14 -3.73 8.92
CA ARG A 86 -4.01 -2.94 10.15
C ARG A 86 -3.25 -1.65 9.86
N ARG A 87 -3.70 -0.58 10.49
CA ARG A 87 -2.98 0.68 10.43
C ARG A 87 -1.70 0.59 11.28
N PRO A 88 -0.52 0.89 10.72
CA PRO A 88 0.72 0.91 11.48
C PRO A 88 0.68 1.92 12.62
N LYS A 89 1.45 1.69 13.70
CA LYS A 89 1.52 2.62 14.84
C LYS A 89 2.09 3.98 14.44
N ASP A 90 3.14 3.97 13.60
CA ASP A 90 3.82 5.17 13.10
C ASP A 90 3.78 5.23 11.57
N PRO A 91 2.61 5.52 10.97
CA PRO A 91 2.46 5.49 9.53
C PRO A 91 3.27 6.59 8.85
N ALA A 92 3.84 6.29 7.68
CA ALA A 92 4.40 7.28 6.79
C ALA A 92 3.28 8.19 6.25
N ILE A 93 3.61 9.46 6.05
CA ILE A 93 2.75 10.40 5.32
C ILE A 93 3.10 10.26 3.85
N ILE A 94 2.11 10.10 2.99
CA ILE A 94 2.27 10.06 1.53
C ILE A 94 1.70 11.32 0.89
N SER A 95 2.26 11.70 -0.26
CA SER A 95 1.70 12.80 -1.04
C SER A 95 0.41 12.36 -1.73
N GLU A 96 -0.64 13.19 -1.65
CA GLU A 96 -1.89 12.94 -2.35
C GLU A 96 -1.90 13.53 -3.77
N ILE A 97 -0.97 14.44 -4.06
CA ILE A 97 -0.90 15.16 -5.34
C ILE A 97 0.55 15.16 -5.87
N ASP A 98 0.67 15.31 -7.18
CA ASP A 98 1.96 15.57 -7.83
C ASP A 98 2.33 17.03 -7.63
N GLY A 99 3.58 17.33 -7.28
CA GLY A 99 3.98 18.71 -7.08
C GLY A 99 5.40 18.89 -6.57
N PHE A 100 5.70 20.11 -6.17
CA PHE A 100 6.97 20.49 -5.55
C PHE A 100 6.79 20.68 -4.06
N VAL A 101 7.79 20.24 -3.31
CA VAL A 101 7.81 20.31 -1.84
C VAL A 101 8.28 21.68 -1.38
N GLU A 102 7.51 22.27 -0.49
CA GLU A 102 7.88 23.45 0.29
C GLU A 102 7.72 23.14 1.79
N PHE A 103 8.49 23.77 2.64
CA PHE A 103 8.29 23.69 4.09
C PHE A 103 7.55 24.94 4.55
N GLY A 104 6.43 24.73 5.21
CA GLY A 104 5.66 25.78 5.85
C GLY A 104 6.20 26.16 7.22
N GLU A 105 5.70 27.27 7.76
CA GLU A 105 6.00 27.70 9.11
C GLU A 105 5.56 26.67 10.15
N ALA A 106 6.36 26.51 11.21
CA ALA A 106 6.03 25.61 12.30
C ALA A 106 4.81 26.15 13.06
N ARG A 107 3.65 25.54 12.87
CA ARG A 107 2.44 25.84 13.64
C ARG A 107 2.39 24.94 14.88
N LYS A 108 2.28 25.54 16.08
CA LYS A 108 2.22 24.81 17.36
C LYS A 108 3.37 23.81 17.58
N GLY A 109 4.58 24.13 17.11
CA GLY A 109 5.74 23.25 17.25
C GLY A 109 5.79 22.07 16.28
N GLN A 110 4.82 21.94 15.37
CA GLN A 110 4.82 20.94 14.32
C GLN A 110 5.28 21.56 12.99
N ARG A 111 6.21 20.89 12.31
CA ARG A 111 6.61 21.27 10.96
C ARG A 111 5.51 20.89 9.97
N THR A 112 5.32 21.69 8.94
CA THR A 112 4.33 21.42 7.88
C THR A 112 5.06 21.26 6.56
N ILE A 113 4.77 20.19 5.84
CA ILE A 113 5.20 19.99 4.45
C ILE A 113 4.05 20.48 3.58
N ILE A 114 4.36 21.33 2.63
CA ILE A 114 3.42 21.85 1.64
C ILE A 114 3.81 21.26 0.30
N VAL A 115 2.88 20.60 -0.37
CA VAL A 115 3.06 20.14 -1.75
C VAL A 115 2.21 21.02 -2.65
N ARG A 116 2.88 21.70 -3.58
CA ARG A 116 2.25 22.58 -4.56
C ARG A 116 2.26 21.92 -5.94
N SER A 117 1.07 21.67 -6.48
CA SER A 117 0.93 21.15 -7.84
C SER A 117 1.14 22.26 -8.88
N GLN A 118 1.45 21.86 -10.11
CA GLN A 118 1.49 22.77 -11.26
C GLN A 118 0.12 23.42 -11.56
N THR A 119 -0.97 22.80 -11.08
CA THR A 119 -2.35 23.31 -11.21
C THR A 119 -2.77 24.22 -10.05
N GLU A 120 -1.84 24.79 -9.31
CA GLU A 120 -2.06 25.66 -8.13
C GLU A 120 -2.80 24.98 -6.96
N MET A 121 -3.02 23.66 -7.01
CA MET A 121 -3.52 22.94 -5.84
C MET A 121 -2.43 22.85 -4.79
N ILE A 122 -2.77 23.22 -3.54
CA ILE A 122 -1.87 23.21 -2.40
C ILE A 122 -2.42 22.20 -1.40
N LYS A 123 -1.58 21.26 -0.96
CA LYS A 123 -1.87 20.34 0.13
C LYS A 123 -0.86 20.50 1.24
N GLU A 124 -1.35 20.67 2.47
CA GLU A 124 -0.54 20.82 3.68
C GLU A 124 -0.56 19.53 4.48
N TYR A 125 0.62 19.04 4.86
CA TYR A 125 0.80 17.84 5.67
C TYR A 125 1.51 18.21 6.96
N ALA A 126 0.83 18.07 8.10
CA ALA A 126 1.44 18.29 9.41
C ALA A 126 2.31 17.10 9.80
N LEU A 127 3.57 17.34 10.15
CA LEU A 127 4.46 16.30 10.63
C LEU A 127 4.30 16.12 12.15
N PRO A 128 4.02 14.89 12.62
CA PRO A 128 4.07 14.58 14.05
C PRO A 128 5.48 14.81 14.62
N HIS A 129 5.58 15.15 15.89
CA HIS A 129 6.85 15.28 16.58
C HIS A 129 7.69 14.00 16.47
N GLY A 130 8.98 14.14 16.15
CA GLY A 130 9.91 13.01 16.05
C GLY A 130 9.95 12.31 14.68
N LYS A 131 9.13 12.72 13.70
CA LYS A 131 9.24 12.20 12.33
C LYS A 131 10.18 13.06 11.48
N HIS A 132 11.03 12.35 10.74
CA HIS A 132 11.95 12.98 9.79
C HIS A 132 11.33 12.99 8.39
N PRO A 133 11.39 14.14 7.67
CA PRO A 133 10.98 14.19 6.28
C PRO A 133 12.02 13.47 5.40
N ASN A 134 11.56 12.69 4.42
CA ASN A 134 12.40 12.05 3.40
C ASN A 134 12.53 12.90 2.13
N VAL A 135 12.02 14.12 2.17
CA VAL A 135 11.99 15.04 1.04
C VAL A 135 12.59 16.37 1.44
N TYR A 136 13.18 17.07 0.48
CA TYR A 136 13.78 18.37 0.66
C TYR A 136 12.96 19.46 -0.04
N LYS A 137 13.21 20.72 0.35
CA LYS A 137 12.56 21.87 -0.29
C LYS A 137 12.94 21.94 -1.77
N GLY A 138 11.94 21.99 -2.64
CA GLY A 138 12.13 22.02 -4.08
C GLY A 138 12.11 20.64 -4.75
N ASP A 139 12.05 19.54 -4.00
CA ASP A 139 11.94 18.21 -4.58
C ASP A 139 10.60 18.05 -5.29
N ARG A 140 10.64 17.36 -6.43
CA ARG A 140 9.43 16.96 -7.13
C ARG A 140 8.95 15.64 -6.57
N VAL A 141 7.72 15.60 -6.10
CA VAL A 141 7.06 14.40 -5.58
C VAL A 141 5.86 14.02 -6.45
N VAL A 142 5.62 12.72 -6.50
CA VAL A 142 4.49 12.12 -7.23
C VAL A 142 3.45 11.64 -6.22
N ALA A 143 2.19 11.61 -6.62
CA ALA A 143 1.10 11.06 -5.80
C ALA A 143 1.42 9.64 -5.36
N GLY A 144 1.28 9.35 -4.05
CA GLY A 144 1.68 8.08 -3.43
C GLY A 144 3.12 8.02 -2.93
N GLN A 145 3.97 8.99 -3.24
CA GLN A 145 5.35 9.04 -2.74
C GLN A 145 5.39 9.35 -1.25
N GLN A 146 6.25 8.66 -0.51
CA GLN A 146 6.44 8.87 0.92
C GLN A 146 7.13 10.21 1.19
N LEU A 147 6.52 11.03 2.04
CA LEU A 147 7.09 12.29 2.51
C LEU A 147 7.86 12.12 3.82
N THR A 148 7.56 11.07 4.58
CA THR A 148 8.21 10.78 5.87
C THR A 148 8.57 9.31 5.98
N ASP A 149 9.50 8.99 6.89
CA ASP A 149 9.85 7.62 7.24
C ASP A 149 8.67 6.86 7.86
N GLY A 150 8.66 5.56 7.65
CA GLY A 150 7.70 4.62 8.22
C GLY A 150 6.98 3.75 7.20
N PRO A 151 6.20 2.78 7.66
CA PRO A 151 5.38 1.95 6.77
C PRO A 151 4.19 2.73 6.23
N VAL A 152 3.87 2.55 4.96
CA VAL A 152 2.72 3.20 4.34
C VAL A 152 1.42 2.54 4.77
N VAL A 153 0.36 3.34 4.91
CA VAL A 153 -0.98 2.85 5.18
C VAL A 153 -1.60 2.30 3.89
N PRO A 154 -1.97 1.00 3.83
CA PRO A 154 -2.53 0.43 2.60
C PRO A 154 -3.81 1.14 2.11
N GLN A 155 -4.64 1.63 3.03
CA GLN A 155 -5.87 2.36 2.71
C GLN A 155 -5.58 3.69 1.99
N ASP A 156 -4.50 4.38 2.37
CA ASP A 156 -4.10 5.63 1.74
C ASP A 156 -3.56 5.38 0.32
N ILE A 157 -2.80 4.29 0.11
CA ILE A 157 -2.38 3.86 -1.23
C ILE A 157 -3.60 3.60 -2.11
N LEU A 158 -4.61 2.88 -1.58
CA LEU A 158 -5.83 2.59 -2.34
C LEU A 158 -6.55 3.88 -2.76
N ARG A 159 -6.63 4.85 -1.86
CA ARG A 159 -7.31 6.12 -2.09
C ARG A 159 -6.59 7.00 -3.12
N VAL A 160 -5.25 7.04 -3.07
CA VAL A 160 -4.43 7.96 -3.88
C VAL A 160 -4.01 7.31 -5.19
N CYS A 161 -3.47 6.10 -5.13
CA CYS A 161 -2.84 5.43 -6.28
C CYS A 161 -3.74 4.38 -6.95
N GLY A 162 -4.82 3.98 -6.28
CA GLY A 162 -5.77 2.98 -6.80
C GLY A 162 -5.39 1.52 -6.48
N ASP A 163 -6.22 0.61 -6.98
CA ASP A 163 -6.18 -0.81 -6.64
C ASP A 163 -4.95 -1.55 -7.17
N LYS A 164 -4.44 -1.22 -8.36
CA LYS A 164 -3.28 -1.90 -8.96
C LYS A 164 -1.99 -1.65 -8.17
N VAL A 165 -1.71 -0.40 -7.84
CA VAL A 165 -0.52 -0.02 -7.07
C VAL A 165 -0.57 -0.62 -5.66
N LEU A 166 -1.76 -0.67 -5.05
CA LEU A 166 -1.93 -1.33 -3.77
C LEU A 166 -1.66 -2.84 -3.83
N GLN A 167 -2.13 -3.52 -4.90
CA GLN A 167 -1.86 -4.95 -5.08
C GLN A 167 -0.36 -5.23 -5.18
N GLU A 168 0.35 -4.46 -5.99
CA GLU A 168 1.80 -4.57 -6.14
C GLU A 168 2.54 -4.27 -4.83
N TYR A 169 2.14 -3.23 -4.11
CA TYR A 169 2.70 -2.90 -2.80
C TYR A 169 2.54 -4.03 -1.80
N LEU A 170 1.32 -4.56 -1.62
CA LEU A 170 1.06 -5.65 -0.68
C LEU A 170 1.82 -6.93 -1.06
N LEU A 171 1.86 -7.27 -2.35
CA LEU A 171 2.60 -8.42 -2.85
C LEU A 171 4.10 -8.30 -2.51
N ASN A 172 4.70 -7.16 -2.82
CA ASN A 172 6.12 -6.91 -2.59
C ASN A 172 6.47 -6.94 -1.10
N GLU A 173 5.71 -6.26 -0.24
CA GLU A 173 5.92 -6.24 1.21
C GLU A 173 5.82 -7.64 1.82
N ILE A 174 4.82 -8.44 1.43
CA ILE A 174 4.65 -9.80 1.93
C ILE A 174 5.78 -10.72 1.44
N GLN A 175 6.13 -10.63 0.16
CA GLN A 175 7.23 -11.40 -0.42
C GLN A 175 8.58 -11.05 0.20
N GLU A 176 8.82 -9.77 0.50
CA GLU A 176 10.05 -9.35 1.18
C GLU A 176 10.20 -10.04 2.53
N VAL A 177 9.12 -10.08 3.33
CA VAL A 177 9.14 -10.78 4.63
C VAL A 177 9.45 -12.26 4.47
N TYR A 178 8.82 -12.96 3.52
CA TYR A 178 9.08 -14.38 3.28
C TYR A 178 10.49 -14.63 2.75
N ARG A 179 10.99 -13.78 1.85
CA ARG A 179 12.37 -13.87 1.34
C ARG A 179 13.42 -13.69 2.44
N LEU A 180 13.18 -12.76 3.36
CA LEU A 180 14.05 -12.55 4.54
C LEU A 180 14.08 -13.78 5.47
N GLN A 181 13.00 -14.55 5.51
CA GLN A 181 12.93 -15.82 6.26
C GLN A 181 13.44 -17.04 5.45
N GLY A 182 13.96 -16.82 4.23
CA GLY A 182 14.44 -17.89 3.36
C GLY A 182 13.32 -18.74 2.72
N VAL A 183 12.07 -18.33 2.84
CA VAL A 183 10.92 -19.06 2.30
C VAL A 183 10.58 -18.52 0.92
N ARG A 184 10.45 -19.41 -0.06
CA ARG A 184 10.02 -19.07 -1.44
C ARG A 184 8.57 -19.46 -1.63
N ILE A 185 7.72 -18.48 -1.87
CA ILE A 185 6.29 -18.66 -2.16
C ILE A 185 6.02 -18.08 -3.56
N ASN A 186 5.20 -18.77 -4.34
CA ASN A 186 4.78 -18.25 -5.63
C ASN A 186 3.79 -17.09 -5.41
N ASP A 187 3.95 -16.01 -6.18
CA ASP A 187 3.16 -14.79 -6.10
C ASP A 187 1.66 -15.03 -6.21
N LYS A 188 1.25 -16.02 -7.03
CA LYS A 188 -0.17 -16.38 -7.24
C LYS A 188 -0.93 -16.67 -5.95
N HIS A 189 -0.28 -17.26 -4.94
CA HIS A 189 -0.94 -17.56 -3.66
C HIS A 189 -1.27 -16.28 -2.88
N ILE A 190 -0.36 -15.30 -2.91
CA ILE A 190 -0.54 -14.01 -2.24
C ILE A 190 -1.53 -13.16 -3.03
N GLU A 191 -1.39 -13.11 -4.36
CA GLU A 191 -2.30 -12.38 -5.25
C GLU A 191 -3.75 -12.82 -5.09
N LEU A 192 -4.00 -14.13 -4.94
CA LEU A 192 -5.33 -14.66 -4.71
C LEU A 192 -5.95 -14.11 -3.42
N ILE A 193 -5.17 -14.01 -2.34
CA ILE A 193 -5.62 -13.46 -1.07
C ILE A 193 -5.91 -11.96 -1.21
N ILE A 194 -5.00 -11.21 -1.83
CA ILE A 194 -5.17 -9.77 -2.07
C ILE A 194 -6.41 -9.50 -2.93
N LEU A 195 -6.65 -10.33 -3.95
CA LEU A 195 -7.85 -10.23 -4.78
C LEU A 195 -9.14 -10.37 -3.94
N GLN A 196 -9.15 -11.29 -2.98
CA GLN A 196 -10.31 -11.44 -2.08
C GLN A 196 -10.47 -10.23 -1.15
N MET A 197 -9.38 -9.63 -0.68
CA MET A 197 -9.42 -8.41 0.16
C MET A 197 -9.98 -7.20 -0.59
N LEU A 198 -9.81 -7.12 -1.92
CA LEU A 198 -10.28 -6.05 -2.80
C LEU A 198 -11.57 -6.38 -3.54
N LYS A 199 -12.23 -7.47 -3.17
CA LYS A 199 -13.43 -7.97 -3.86
C LYS A 199 -14.63 -7.04 -3.74
N LYS A 200 -14.72 -6.27 -2.66
CA LYS A 200 -15.89 -5.44 -2.33
C LYS A 200 -15.67 -3.96 -2.63
N VAL A 201 -16.77 -3.29 -2.92
CA VAL A 201 -16.86 -1.84 -3.10
C VAL A 201 -17.90 -1.27 -2.14
N LYS A 202 -17.74 -0.02 -1.74
CA LYS A 202 -18.70 0.74 -0.93
C LYS A 202 -19.46 1.70 -1.83
N ILE A 203 -20.77 1.65 -1.81
CA ILE A 203 -21.63 2.55 -2.60
C ILE A 203 -21.59 3.95 -2.04
N GLU A 204 -21.29 4.94 -2.89
CA GLU A 204 -21.35 6.37 -2.55
C GLU A 204 -22.65 7.02 -3.03
N ASP A 205 -23.04 6.76 -4.28
CA ASP A 205 -24.31 7.22 -4.86
C ASP A 205 -25.00 6.00 -5.48
N ALA A 206 -26.24 5.76 -5.08
CA ALA A 206 -27.02 4.62 -5.56
C ALA A 206 -27.55 4.81 -7.00
N GLY A 207 -27.65 6.05 -7.49
CA GLY A 207 -28.30 6.34 -8.78
C GLY A 207 -29.69 5.70 -8.85
N ASP A 208 -30.00 5.11 -10.01
CA ASP A 208 -31.28 4.40 -10.26
C ASP A 208 -31.16 2.88 -10.00
N THR A 209 -30.17 2.44 -9.21
CA THR A 209 -30.00 1.04 -8.83
C THR A 209 -30.72 0.71 -7.52
N GLU A 210 -30.88 -0.59 -7.25
CA GLU A 210 -31.51 -1.09 -6.01
C GLU A 210 -30.59 -1.02 -4.78
N PHE A 211 -29.39 -0.43 -4.90
CA PHE A 211 -28.42 -0.38 -3.83
C PHE A 211 -28.68 0.74 -2.83
N LEU A 212 -28.22 0.53 -1.61
CA LEU A 212 -28.26 1.55 -0.57
C LEU A 212 -26.93 2.29 -0.46
N VAL A 213 -26.97 3.57 -0.19
CA VAL A 213 -25.77 4.38 0.07
C VAL A 213 -25.06 3.85 1.31
N GLY A 214 -23.74 3.61 1.18
CA GLY A 214 -22.91 3.01 2.23
C GLY A 214 -22.89 1.48 2.27
N GLU A 215 -23.68 0.80 1.45
CA GLU A 215 -23.69 -0.65 1.35
C GLU A 215 -22.39 -1.19 0.76
N GLN A 216 -21.93 -2.36 1.29
CA GLN A 216 -20.73 -3.03 0.81
C GLN A 216 -21.12 -4.20 -0.09
N ILE A 217 -20.85 -4.08 -1.38
CA ILE A 217 -21.30 -5.01 -2.40
C ILE A 217 -20.10 -5.64 -3.11
N ASP A 218 -20.30 -6.85 -3.63
CA ASP A 218 -19.32 -7.50 -4.50
C ASP A 218 -19.15 -6.73 -5.82
N ARG A 219 -17.91 -6.51 -6.22
CA ARG A 219 -17.54 -5.76 -7.43
C ARG A 219 -18.17 -6.31 -8.71
N VAL A 220 -18.36 -7.63 -8.77
CA VAL A 220 -18.99 -8.28 -9.92
C VAL A 220 -20.48 -7.96 -9.95
N ARG A 221 -21.18 -8.06 -8.80
CA ARG A 221 -22.59 -7.72 -8.66
C ARG A 221 -22.83 -6.24 -8.99
N PHE A 222 -21.98 -5.35 -8.47
CA PHE A 222 -22.02 -3.92 -8.79
C PHE A 222 -21.92 -3.65 -10.29
N ARG A 223 -20.95 -4.26 -10.98
CA ARG A 223 -20.78 -4.09 -12.43
C ARG A 223 -21.99 -4.59 -13.21
N LYS A 224 -22.54 -5.75 -12.85
CA LYS A 224 -23.74 -6.33 -13.50
C LYS A 224 -24.95 -5.43 -13.33
N ALA A 225 -25.19 -4.90 -12.13
CA ALA A 225 -26.29 -4.00 -11.85
C ALA A 225 -26.15 -2.70 -12.65
N ASN A 226 -24.98 -2.07 -12.67
CA ASN A 226 -24.74 -0.88 -13.46
C ASN A 226 -24.92 -1.10 -14.97
N GLN A 227 -24.50 -2.26 -15.50
CA GLN A 227 -24.74 -2.61 -16.90
C GLN A 227 -26.24 -2.76 -17.21
N SER A 228 -27.03 -3.33 -16.30
CA SER A 228 -28.49 -3.46 -16.50
C SER A 228 -29.18 -2.10 -16.41
N THR A 229 -28.75 -1.22 -15.50
CA THR A 229 -29.27 0.16 -15.36
C THR A 229 -28.95 0.99 -16.58
N LEU A 230 -27.71 0.92 -17.10
CA LEU A 230 -27.34 1.61 -18.35
C LEU A 230 -28.14 1.13 -19.55
N LYS A 231 -28.44 -0.18 -19.66
CA LYS A 231 -29.32 -0.69 -20.72
C LYS A 231 -30.74 -0.11 -20.63
N LYS A 232 -31.21 0.19 -19.42
CA LYS A 232 -32.50 0.87 -19.16
C LYS A 232 -32.43 2.40 -19.28
N LYS A 233 -31.28 2.95 -19.69
CA LYS A 233 -30.98 4.40 -19.76
C LYS A 233 -31.11 5.13 -18.42
N GLY A 234 -30.93 4.43 -17.31
CA GLY A 234 -30.88 4.99 -15.95
C GLY A 234 -29.49 5.46 -15.57
N LYS A 235 -29.41 6.23 -14.47
CA LYS A 235 -28.15 6.69 -13.87
C LYS A 235 -27.46 5.52 -13.14
N PRO A 236 -26.20 5.14 -13.48
CA PRO A 236 -25.48 4.10 -12.78
C PRO A 236 -25.09 4.54 -11.35
N ALA A 237 -24.93 3.57 -10.45
CA ALA A 237 -24.38 3.83 -9.12
C ALA A 237 -22.88 4.12 -9.18
N SER A 238 -22.39 4.96 -8.27
CA SER A 238 -20.96 5.19 -8.02
C SER A 238 -20.51 4.47 -6.75
N ALA A 239 -19.28 3.97 -6.75
CA ALA A 239 -18.72 3.24 -5.60
C ALA A 239 -17.21 3.41 -5.51
N THR A 240 -16.70 3.42 -4.29
CA THR A 240 -15.26 3.46 -3.96
C THR A 240 -14.75 2.05 -3.68
N PRO A 241 -13.57 1.66 -4.18
CA PRO A 241 -12.96 0.39 -3.85
C PRO A 241 -12.66 0.32 -2.34
N LEU A 242 -12.87 -0.85 -1.75
CA LEU A 242 -12.70 -1.07 -0.32
C LEU A 242 -11.67 -2.17 -0.08
N LEU A 243 -10.67 -1.88 0.78
CA LEU A 243 -9.74 -2.88 1.27
C LEU A 243 -10.27 -3.45 2.58
N LEU A 244 -10.60 -4.74 2.57
CA LEU A 244 -11.07 -5.46 3.75
C LEU A 244 -9.98 -6.36 4.31
N ALA A 245 -9.92 -6.48 5.63
CA ALA A 245 -9.14 -7.50 6.32
C ALA A 245 -9.61 -8.90 5.91
N ILE A 246 -8.69 -9.87 5.82
CA ILE A 246 -9.03 -11.23 5.40
C ILE A 246 -10.06 -11.91 6.32
N THR A 247 -9.98 -11.67 7.63
CA THR A 247 -10.99 -12.12 8.60
C THR A 247 -12.36 -11.56 8.27
N ARG A 248 -12.46 -10.28 7.96
CA ARG A 248 -13.72 -9.63 7.61
C ARG A 248 -14.27 -10.13 6.27
N VAL A 249 -13.39 -10.36 5.30
CA VAL A 249 -13.78 -10.97 4.01
C VAL A 249 -14.40 -12.33 4.23
N SER A 250 -13.80 -13.17 5.09
CA SER A 250 -14.26 -14.51 5.39
C SER A 250 -15.63 -14.54 6.10
N LEU A 251 -15.95 -13.51 6.89
CA LEU A 251 -17.25 -13.36 7.55
C LEU A 251 -18.34 -12.78 6.64
N THR A 252 -17.95 -12.06 5.59
CA THR A 252 -18.87 -11.38 4.66
C THR A 252 -19.02 -12.12 3.33
N THR A 253 -18.78 -13.42 3.30
CA THR A 253 -19.00 -14.29 2.13
C THR A 253 -20.50 -14.44 1.82
N GLU A 254 -20.83 -14.87 0.60
CA GLU A 254 -22.22 -15.17 0.22
C GLU A 254 -22.80 -16.34 1.02
N SER A 255 -21.97 -17.35 1.32
CA SER A 255 -22.36 -18.51 2.12
C SER A 255 -22.32 -18.20 3.60
N PHE A 256 -23.47 -18.14 4.26
CA PHE A 256 -23.55 -17.97 5.70
C PHE A 256 -23.08 -19.21 6.47
N ILE A 257 -23.19 -20.42 5.89
CA ILE A 257 -22.66 -21.67 6.48
C ILE A 257 -21.14 -21.59 6.57
N SER A 258 -20.49 -21.17 5.49
CA SER A 258 -19.04 -20.98 5.45
C SER A 258 -18.58 -19.91 6.46
N ALA A 259 -19.27 -18.79 6.54
CA ALA A 259 -18.97 -17.71 7.48
C ALA A 259 -19.14 -18.17 8.94
N ALA A 260 -20.27 -18.83 9.27
CA ALA A 260 -20.57 -19.33 10.61
C ALA A 260 -19.55 -20.37 11.11
N SER A 261 -18.99 -21.17 10.20
CA SER A 261 -17.96 -22.16 10.54
C SER A 261 -16.58 -21.57 10.83
N PHE A 262 -16.37 -20.28 10.53
CA PHE A 262 -15.08 -19.60 10.74
C PHE A 262 -15.02 -18.92 12.10
N GLN A 263 -15.88 -17.94 12.35
CA GLN A 263 -15.97 -17.19 13.61
C GLN A 263 -17.39 -16.63 13.80
N GLU A 264 -17.71 -16.21 15.03
CA GLU A 264 -18.98 -15.55 15.36
C GLU A 264 -20.22 -16.37 14.96
N THR A 265 -20.19 -17.67 15.15
CA THR A 265 -21.19 -18.64 14.68
C THR A 265 -22.62 -18.20 15.02
N THR A 266 -22.87 -17.85 16.29
CA THR A 266 -24.22 -17.47 16.76
C THR A 266 -24.71 -16.21 16.07
N ARG A 267 -23.86 -15.18 15.95
CA ARG A 267 -24.21 -13.91 15.31
C ARG A 267 -24.54 -14.11 13.84
N VAL A 268 -23.67 -14.82 13.10
CA VAL A 268 -23.86 -15.06 11.67
C VAL A 268 -25.13 -15.85 11.40
N LEU A 269 -25.40 -16.92 12.16
CA LEU A 269 -26.62 -17.72 12.01
C LEU A 269 -27.89 -16.95 12.36
N THR A 270 -27.86 -16.16 13.44
CA THR A 270 -28.98 -15.31 13.84
C THR A 270 -29.31 -14.27 12.78
N GLU A 271 -28.27 -13.59 12.25
CA GLU A 271 -28.44 -12.59 11.18
C GLU A 271 -28.94 -13.24 9.88
N ALA A 272 -28.41 -14.40 9.51
CA ALA A 272 -28.88 -15.14 8.35
C ALA A 272 -30.33 -15.60 8.47
N ALA A 273 -30.75 -16.09 9.66
CA ALA A 273 -32.10 -16.48 9.94
C ALA A 273 -33.09 -15.30 9.91
N ALA A 274 -32.71 -14.18 10.56
CA ALA A 274 -33.52 -12.96 10.60
C ALA A 274 -33.71 -12.33 9.21
N SER A 275 -32.67 -12.40 8.36
CA SER A 275 -32.73 -11.88 6.98
C SER A 275 -33.24 -12.90 5.94
N GLY A 276 -33.58 -14.12 6.32
CA GLY A 276 -34.06 -15.16 5.40
C GLY A 276 -33.05 -15.50 4.30
N LYS A 277 -31.76 -15.51 4.61
CA LYS A 277 -30.71 -15.81 3.62
C LYS A 277 -30.78 -17.25 3.14
N VAL A 278 -30.53 -17.45 1.85
CA VAL A 278 -30.43 -18.77 1.22
C VAL A 278 -28.98 -19.03 0.84
N ASP A 279 -28.44 -20.18 1.24
CA ASP A 279 -27.13 -20.65 0.84
C ASP A 279 -27.23 -21.59 -0.35
N TYR A 280 -26.59 -21.22 -1.45
CA TYR A 280 -26.65 -22.00 -2.69
C TYR A 280 -25.57 -23.09 -2.78
N LEU A 281 -24.81 -23.34 -1.73
CA LEU A 281 -23.78 -24.39 -1.64
C LEU A 281 -22.78 -24.39 -2.83
N ARG A 282 -22.34 -23.23 -3.25
CA ARG A 282 -21.47 -23.09 -4.41
C ARG A 282 -19.99 -23.33 -4.11
N GLY A 283 -19.55 -23.15 -2.86
CA GLY A 283 -18.16 -23.31 -2.45
C GLY A 283 -17.85 -24.71 -1.94
N LEU A 284 -16.59 -24.92 -1.55
CA LEU A 284 -16.13 -26.20 -1.05
C LEU A 284 -16.58 -26.45 0.39
N LYS A 285 -16.42 -25.44 1.25
CA LYS A 285 -16.57 -25.55 2.70
C LYS A 285 -17.99 -25.86 3.12
N GLU A 286 -18.98 -25.18 2.57
CA GLU A 286 -20.41 -25.41 2.85
C GLU A 286 -20.85 -26.80 2.41
N ASN A 287 -20.38 -27.29 1.25
CA ASN A 287 -20.70 -28.63 0.80
C ASN A 287 -20.12 -29.71 1.73
N VAL A 288 -18.86 -29.52 2.17
CA VAL A 288 -18.23 -30.43 3.15
C VAL A 288 -19.02 -30.48 4.46
N ILE A 289 -19.44 -29.30 4.97
CA ILE A 289 -20.18 -29.22 6.23
C ILE A 289 -21.54 -29.94 6.15
N VAL A 290 -22.23 -29.81 5.01
CA VAL A 290 -23.53 -30.45 4.80
C VAL A 290 -23.39 -31.94 4.41
N GLY A 291 -22.19 -32.41 4.10
CA GLY A 291 -21.93 -33.79 3.68
C GLY A 291 -22.16 -34.04 2.20
N HIS A 292 -22.24 -33.03 1.38
CA HIS A 292 -22.30 -33.15 -0.07
C HIS A 292 -20.93 -33.31 -0.70
N LEU A 293 -20.87 -33.87 -1.91
CA LEU A 293 -19.65 -33.86 -2.70
C LEU A 293 -19.25 -32.41 -3.02
N ILE A 294 -17.96 -32.13 -2.92
CA ILE A 294 -17.40 -30.80 -3.29
C ILE A 294 -17.62 -30.57 -4.80
N PRO A 295 -17.87 -29.33 -5.24
CA PRO A 295 -18.05 -29.00 -6.67
C PRO A 295 -16.71 -28.99 -7.42
N ALA A 296 -15.94 -30.08 -7.31
CA ALA A 296 -14.66 -30.29 -7.96
C ALA A 296 -14.43 -31.78 -8.18
N GLY A 297 -13.68 -32.17 -9.20
CA GLY A 297 -13.42 -33.56 -9.55
C GLY A 297 -14.69 -34.33 -9.85
N THR A 298 -14.94 -35.45 -9.13
CA THR A 298 -16.12 -36.31 -9.31
C THR A 298 -17.43 -35.64 -8.88
N GLY A 299 -17.39 -34.63 -8.03
CA GLY A 299 -18.55 -33.85 -7.59
C GLY A 299 -18.88 -32.64 -8.49
N LEU A 300 -18.07 -32.39 -9.51
CA LEU A 300 -18.36 -31.36 -10.47
C LEU A 300 -19.57 -31.79 -11.31
N LYS A 301 -20.70 -31.15 -11.12
CA LYS A 301 -21.85 -31.32 -12.03
C LYS A 301 -21.35 -30.86 -13.41
N ARG A 302 -21.12 -31.80 -14.31
CA ARG A 302 -21.03 -31.49 -15.73
C ARG A 302 -22.33 -30.82 -16.08
N TYR A 303 -22.28 -29.72 -16.77
CA TYR A 303 -23.48 -29.15 -17.37
C TYR A 303 -23.90 -30.11 -18.45
N ASP A 304 -24.76 -31.11 -18.06
CA ASP A 304 -25.54 -31.86 -18.99
C ASP A 304 -26.70 -30.93 -19.37
N GLU A 305 -26.53 -30.22 -20.46
CA GLU A 305 -27.60 -29.73 -21.32
C GLU A 305 -27.77 -30.68 -22.48
#